data_f48b08f26da5f32c30d1e9b9dcf8a08f
#
_entry.id   f48b08f26da5f32c30d1e9b9dcf8a08f
#
_cell.length_a   1.000
_cell.length_b   1.000
_cell.length_c   1.000
_cell.angle_alpha   90.00
_cell.angle_beta   90.00
_cell.angle_gamma   90.00
#
_symmetry.space_group_name_H-M   'P 1'
#
loop_
_entity.id
_entity.type
_entity.pdbx_description
1 polymer ?
#
loop_
_entity_poly.entity_id
_entity_poly.type
_entity_poly.pdbx_seq_one_letter_code
_entity_poly.pdbx_strand_id
1 'polypeptide(L)'
;MNTDKNLEHLVDRAERIGVVGSPSSTTAVTLDILAPAVNKKLVGELALFRFLQDELMHYALGQIVEVTMRNVWHEDPTMLSLIRQRGRVDPVSERQDTHQGEMTISAVFAAKGRQYRPSILGTVPATGTPIHLVSDEVLSELLSPYQEEIFYLGRVYGSKPLLPLWFKHFGSGPKGAGEAYHLGIFGKTGSGKSVLAKMILLAYARYPEMALLVLDPQGEFAKEARGDSVSGQFKLPMREILNHLQKPVKVYEVKNLILDRWELFAQILYESPFFEHLSIPKGENRQLAAEILAEKLKDKRIPLRDLYLKEKFDIAWHLLGKEDIQKVFYRSGEARARFQSMYEKANVDEFFTKYWLPVTQLFREDRRGAQKIESLLKEIFHLDQERRPLVVVDLSGEGADHALEKIDEVTLFSPEESPQSQPQSAPLFWNETIQLLILKRLLDGIRREAERAYKQNRSLNTLVLIDEAHRLAPREEPDNEEKKALRSILIDAARTTRKYGLGWLFISQTLSSLHREIIEQLRIFFFGFGLGMGTEFRALSELVGGRSKALELYQLFRDPHSSFDTASREYSFMTIGPVSPLSFAGTPLFFNAFNNPEEFRKANPLKSKEGILDQT
;
A
#
# COMPACT_ATOMS: atom_id res chain seq x y z
N MET A 1 14.98 39.52 -14.58
CA MET A 1 16.10 39.90 -13.71
C MET A 1 15.82 39.87 -12.20
N ASN A 2 14.56 39.82 -11.71
CA ASN A 2 14.30 39.91 -10.27
C ASN A 2 14.12 38.56 -9.53
N THR A 3 13.91 37.45 -10.22
CA THR A 3 13.62 36.13 -9.57
C THR A 3 14.89 35.35 -9.26
N ASP A 4 15.94 35.42 -10.10
CA ASP A 4 17.25 34.79 -9.74
C ASP A 4 17.83 35.42 -8.48
N LYS A 5 17.61 36.75 -8.31
CA LYS A 5 18.02 37.45 -7.10
C LYS A 5 17.28 36.96 -5.84
N ASN A 6 16.07 36.39 -5.97
CA ASN A 6 15.32 35.93 -4.80
C ASN A 6 15.89 34.61 -4.26
N LEU A 7 16.11 33.60 -5.12
CA LEU A 7 16.69 32.32 -4.67
C LEU A 7 18.14 32.49 -4.21
N GLU A 8 18.95 33.26 -4.95
CA GLU A 8 20.33 33.59 -4.50
C GLU A 8 20.34 34.21 -3.10
N HIS A 9 19.46 35.19 -2.86
CA HIS A 9 19.36 35.85 -1.57
C HIS A 9 18.86 34.90 -0.47
N LEU A 10 17.93 33.96 -0.78
CA LEU A 10 17.47 32.95 0.16
C LEU A 10 18.61 31.97 0.50
N VAL A 11 19.39 31.54 -0.50
CA VAL A 11 20.55 30.65 -0.29
C VAL A 11 21.66 31.35 0.49
N ASP A 12 21.95 32.62 0.20
CA ASP A 12 22.97 33.37 0.92
C ASP A 12 22.61 33.63 2.39
N ARG A 13 21.32 33.68 2.73
CA ARG A 13 20.83 33.78 4.10
C ARG A 13 20.72 32.42 4.81
N ALA A 14 20.69 31.33 4.04
CA ALA A 14 20.60 29.99 4.59
C ALA A 14 21.89 29.65 5.37
N GLU A 15 21.75 28.80 6.37
CA GLU A 15 22.85 28.42 7.20
C GLU A 15 23.95 27.69 6.44
N ARG A 16 25.13 28.28 6.36
CA ARG A 16 26.32 27.66 5.79
C ARG A 16 26.90 26.63 6.74
N ILE A 17 26.96 25.39 6.36
CA ILE A 17 27.44 24.27 7.18
C ILE A 17 28.86 23.83 6.80
N GLY A 18 29.28 24.10 5.59
CA GLY A 18 30.58 23.67 5.11
C GLY A 18 30.92 24.19 3.72
N VAL A 19 31.86 23.53 3.13
CA VAL A 19 32.32 23.76 1.75
C VAL A 19 32.55 22.42 1.05
N VAL A 20 32.54 22.46 -0.29
CA VAL A 20 32.97 21.32 -1.10
C VAL A 20 34.41 20.98 -0.81
N GLY A 21 34.65 19.77 -0.38
CA GLY A 21 35.97 19.20 -0.07
C GLY A 21 36.49 18.27 -1.17
N SER A 22 37.53 17.52 -0.84
CA SER A 22 38.19 16.57 -1.75
C SER A 22 38.40 15.22 -1.04
N PRO A 23 38.19 14.08 -1.76
CA PRO A 23 37.74 13.95 -3.16
C PRO A 23 36.23 14.16 -3.30
N SER A 24 35.80 14.72 -4.41
CA SER A 24 34.38 14.86 -4.79
C SER A 24 34.15 14.33 -6.19
N SER A 25 32.92 13.86 -6.46
CA SER A 25 32.50 13.34 -7.76
C SER A 25 31.17 13.95 -8.20
N THR A 26 30.70 13.59 -9.39
CA THR A 26 29.37 14.03 -9.89
C THR A 26 28.18 13.31 -9.22
N THR A 27 28.40 12.31 -8.40
CA THR A 27 27.36 11.56 -7.69
C THR A 27 27.37 11.80 -6.20
N ALA A 28 28.54 12.09 -5.63
CA ALA A 28 28.71 12.34 -4.20
C ALA A 28 29.77 13.44 -4.00
N VAL A 29 29.47 14.39 -3.14
CA VAL A 29 30.32 15.52 -2.82
C VAL A 29 30.78 15.41 -1.36
N THR A 30 32.09 15.50 -1.13
CA THR A 30 32.65 15.63 0.20
C THR A 30 32.34 17.03 0.73
N LEU A 31 31.81 17.08 1.94
CA LEU A 31 31.51 18.28 2.69
C LEU A 31 32.59 18.47 3.76
N ASP A 32 33.47 19.47 3.62
CA ASP A 32 34.32 19.89 4.71
C ASP A 32 33.51 20.75 5.68
N ILE A 33 33.24 20.23 6.89
CA ILE A 33 32.31 20.82 7.86
C ILE A 33 33.01 21.98 8.59
N LEU A 34 32.36 23.14 8.62
CA LEU A 34 32.87 24.31 9.33
C LEU A 34 32.71 24.17 10.83
N ALA A 35 33.61 24.76 11.59
CA ALA A 35 33.63 24.73 13.07
C ALA A 35 32.27 25.04 13.73
N PRO A 36 31.46 26.02 13.28
CA PRO A 36 30.13 26.27 13.86
C PRO A 36 29.10 25.12 13.64
N ALA A 37 29.35 24.24 12.66
CA ALA A 37 28.45 23.14 12.31
C ALA A 37 28.89 21.78 12.86
N VAL A 38 30.10 21.66 13.44
CA VAL A 38 30.66 20.39 13.94
C VAL A 38 29.75 19.71 14.97
N ASN A 39 29.13 20.49 15.86
CA ASN A 39 28.24 19.95 16.90
C ASN A 39 26.78 19.84 16.47
N LYS A 40 26.47 20.01 15.17
CA LYS A 40 25.11 19.88 14.65
C LYS A 40 24.85 18.48 14.17
N LYS A 41 23.60 18.05 14.29
CA LYS A 41 23.11 16.84 13.65
C LYS A 41 22.99 17.10 12.14
N LEU A 42 23.93 16.61 11.35
CA LEU A 42 23.94 16.83 9.90
C LEU A 42 23.49 15.61 9.10
N VAL A 43 23.62 14.39 9.67
CA VAL A 43 23.22 13.17 8.97
C VAL A 43 21.72 13.17 8.71
N GLY A 44 21.33 13.01 7.44
CA GLY A 44 19.96 13.07 6.95
C GLY A 44 19.52 14.46 6.49
N GLU A 45 20.23 15.54 6.84
CA GLU A 45 19.91 16.90 6.41
C GLU A 45 19.98 17.04 4.89
N LEU A 46 19.07 17.84 4.33
CA LEU A 46 19.10 18.25 2.94
C LEU A 46 19.98 19.51 2.81
N ALA A 47 20.97 19.41 1.95
CA ALA A 47 21.92 20.49 1.71
C ALA A 47 21.93 20.90 0.24
N LEU A 48 22.42 22.10 -0.02
CA LEU A 48 22.45 22.71 -1.35
C LEU A 48 23.76 23.49 -1.53
N PHE A 49 24.29 23.44 -2.75
CA PHE A 49 25.32 24.36 -3.23
C PHE A 49 24.97 24.88 -4.62
N ARG A 50 25.53 26.05 -4.96
CA ARG A 50 25.42 26.63 -6.29
C ARG A 50 26.76 26.61 -7.02
N PHE A 51 26.72 26.41 -8.33
CA PHE A 51 27.92 26.38 -9.17
C PHE A 51 27.58 26.80 -10.61
N LEU A 52 28.59 27.24 -11.33
CA LEU A 52 28.47 27.60 -12.74
C LEU A 52 28.81 26.39 -13.61
N GLN A 53 27.90 26.05 -14.54
CA GLN A 53 28.11 25.01 -15.55
C GLN A 53 27.50 25.52 -16.87
N ASP A 54 28.25 25.42 -17.98
CA ASP A 54 27.81 25.88 -19.33
C ASP A 54 27.24 27.33 -19.30
N GLU A 55 27.93 28.21 -18.60
CA GLU A 55 27.58 29.62 -18.41
C GLU A 55 26.24 29.86 -17.69
N LEU A 56 25.60 28.83 -17.16
CA LEU A 56 24.36 28.91 -16.40
C LEU A 56 24.62 28.60 -14.92
N MET A 57 23.89 29.33 -14.04
CA MET A 57 23.88 29.01 -12.62
C MET A 57 23.09 27.74 -12.38
N HIS A 58 23.68 26.80 -11.65
CA HIS A 58 23.07 25.55 -11.25
C HIS A 58 22.99 25.46 -9.72
N TYR A 59 21.93 24.78 -9.24
CA TYR A 59 21.69 24.49 -7.84
C TYR A 59 21.65 22.97 -7.67
N ALA A 60 22.60 22.41 -6.94
CA ALA A 60 22.64 20.98 -6.66
C ALA A 60 22.15 20.70 -5.24
N LEU A 61 21.23 19.78 -5.09
CA LEU A 61 20.67 19.34 -3.82
C LEU A 61 21.06 17.89 -3.54
N GLY A 62 21.23 17.56 -2.28
CA GLY A 62 21.49 16.20 -1.83
C GLY A 62 21.30 16.05 -0.35
N GLN A 63 21.20 14.79 0.13
CA GLN A 63 21.18 14.49 1.54
C GLN A 63 22.58 14.13 2.04
N ILE A 64 22.90 14.58 3.25
CA ILE A 64 24.12 14.19 3.96
C ILE A 64 23.89 12.79 4.52
N VAL A 65 24.63 11.82 4.01
CA VAL A 65 24.43 10.40 4.35
C VAL A 65 25.40 9.90 5.41
N GLU A 66 26.53 10.57 5.57
CA GLU A 66 27.56 10.20 6.54
C GLU A 66 28.29 11.43 7.05
N VAL A 67 28.79 11.36 8.29
CA VAL A 67 29.75 12.31 8.86
C VAL A 67 30.88 11.51 9.50
N THR A 68 32.10 11.83 9.13
CA THR A 68 33.32 11.21 9.64
C THR A 68 34.22 12.24 10.28
N MET A 69 35.04 11.83 11.24
CA MET A 69 36.08 12.64 11.85
C MET A 69 37.43 12.01 11.55
N ARG A 70 38.38 12.82 11.13
CA ARG A 70 39.76 12.45 10.89
C ARG A 70 40.68 13.38 11.63
N ASN A 71 41.72 12.82 12.22
CA ASN A 71 42.77 13.57 12.90
C ASN A 71 44.12 13.06 12.43
N VAL A 72 44.85 13.91 11.71
CA VAL A 72 46.14 13.56 11.11
C VAL A 72 47.19 13.17 12.17
N TRP A 73 47.15 13.78 13.35
CA TRP A 73 48.07 13.44 14.44
C TRP A 73 47.82 12.06 15.02
N HIS A 74 46.57 11.58 14.98
CA HIS A 74 46.22 10.21 15.37
C HIS A 74 46.67 9.16 14.36
N GLU A 75 47.09 9.54 13.15
CA GLU A 75 47.68 8.65 12.14
C GLU A 75 49.21 8.54 12.30
N ASP A 76 49.87 9.48 13.01
CA ASP A 76 51.28 9.41 13.28
C ASP A 76 51.58 8.38 14.38
N PRO A 77 52.50 7.38 14.13
CA PRO A 77 52.80 6.32 15.10
C PRO A 77 53.35 6.84 16.43
N THR A 78 54.09 7.96 16.44
CA THR A 78 54.70 8.55 17.63
C THR A 78 53.59 9.16 18.49
N MET A 79 52.70 9.93 17.89
CA MET A 79 51.55 10.55 18.59
C MET A 79 50.59 9.49 19.10
N LEU A 80 50.32 8.43 18.34
CA LEU A 80 49.52 7.29 18.80
C LEU A 80 50.11 6.64 20.06
N SER A 81 51.44 6.51 20.14
CA SER A 81 52.10 5.97 21.32
C SER A 81 51.90 6.88 22.56
N LEU A 82 52.02 8.18 22.38
CA LEU A 82 51.77 9.17 23.44
C LEU A 82 50.33 9.16 23.93
N ILE A 83 49.38 9.09 23.03
CA ILE A 83 47.95 9.04 23.34
C ILE A 83 47.60 7.74 24.09
N ARG A 84 48.17 6.58 23.67
CA ARG A 84 47.99 5.31 24.39
C ARG A 84 48.51 5.33 25.80
N GLN A 85 49.59 6.08 26.06
CA GLN A 85 50.19 6.21 27.41
C GLN A 85 49.44 7.21 28.29
N ARG A 86 48.95 8.33 27.75
CA ARG A 86 48.40 9.46 28.51
C ARG A 86 46.88 9.62 28.39
N GLY A 87 46.23 8.86 27.57
CA GLY A 87 44.78 8.95 27.27
C GLY A 87 44.47 10.10 26.33
N ARG A 88 44.42 11.33 26.80
CA ARG A 88 44.12 12.52 26.02
C ARG A 88 45.31 13.47 25.97
N VAL A 89 45.64 14.02 24.83
CA VAL A 89 46.71 15.02 24.64
C VAL A 89 46.07 16.36 24.28
N ASP A 90 45.54 17.06 25.30
CA ASP A 90 45.00 18.41 25.14
C ASP A 90 46.12 19.43 24.99
N PRO A 91 45.95 20.51 24.24
CA PRO A 91 44.83 20.93 23.38
C PRO A 91 45.03 20.59 21.91
N VAL A 92 46.03 19.77 21.56
CA VAL A 92 46.42 19.51 20.18
C VAL A 92 45.43 18.59 19.49
N SER A 93 44.87 17.62 20.23
CA SER A 93 43.97 16.59 19.64
C SER A 93 42.71 17.20 19.05
N GLU A 94 42.00 18.07 19.74
CA GLU A 94 40.75 18.64 19.27
C GLU A 94 40.91 19.68 18.15
N ARG A 95 42.02 20.45 18.18
CA ARG A 95 42.26 21.50 17.17
C ARG A 95 42.62 20.92 15.78
N GLN A 96 43.03 19.68 15.72
CA GLN A 96 43.41 19.00 14.49
C GLN A 96 42.35 18.04 13.98
N ASP A 97 41.20 17.96 14.65
CA ASP A 97 40.06 17.21 14.20
C ASP A 97 39.47 17.88 12.97
N THR A 98 39.41 17.13 11.87
CA THR A 98 38.72 17.52 10.63
C THR A 98 37.46 16.71 10.53
N HIS A 99 36.33 17.40 10.37
CA HIS A 99 35.03 16.75 10.22
C HIS A 99 34.59 16.83 8.75
N GLN A 100 34.31 15.68 8.16
CA GLN A 100 33.88 15.57 6.76
C GLN A 100 32.54 14.88 6.69
N GLY A 101 31.67 15.40 5.83
CA GLY A 101 30.41 14.76 5.49
C GLY A 101 30.45 14.24 4.06
N GLU A 102 29.66 13.24 3.77
CA GLU A 102 29.34 12.83 2.40
C GLU A 102 27.93 13.24 2.04
N MET A 103 27.79 14.04 0.99
CA MET A 103 26.52 14.50 0.44
C MET A 103 26.24 13.77 -0.87
N THR A 104 25.22 12.91 -0.89
CA THR A 104 24.77 12.23 -2.11
C THR A 104 23.88 13.16 -2.92
N ILE A 105 24.24 13.44 -4.17
CA ILE A 105 23.49 14.34 -5.04
C ILE A 105 22.21 13.64 -5.51
N SER A 106 21.07 14.28 -5.28
CA SER A 106 19.75 13.75 -5.63
C SER A 106 19.08 14.52 -6.79
N ALA A 107 19.25 15.83 -6.85
CA ALA A 107 18.70 16.67 -7.91
C ALA A 107 19.62 17.86 -8.24
N VAL A 108 19.57 18.28 -9.49
CA VAL A 108 20.26 19.49 -9.96
C VAL A 108 19.27 20.30 -10.80
N PHE A 109 19.25 21.62 -10.59
CA PHE A 109 18.41 22.55 -11.33
C PHE A 109 19.27 23.61 -11.99
N ALA A 110 19.05 23.86 -13.28
CA ALA A 110 19.63 24.97 -14.02
C ALA A 110 18.70 26.18 -13.97
N ALA A 111 19.21 27.35 -13.61
CA ALA A 111 18.47 28.61 -13.69
C ALA A 111 18.37 29.06 -15.15
N LYS A 112 17.16 29.16 -15.67
CA LYS A 112 16.88 29.67 -17.03
C LYS A 112 15.79 30.73 -16.98
N GLY A 113 16.18 31.98 -16.93
CA GLY A 113 15.28 33.09 -16.73
C GLY A 113 14.57 33.06 -15.39
N ARG A 114 13.24 32.87 -15.40
CA ARG A 114 12.42 32.78 -14.17
C ARG A 114 12.09 31.35 -13.75
N GLN A 115 12.69 30.35 -14.36
CA GLN A 115 12.37 28.95 -14.11
C GLN A 115 13.62 28.16 -13.74
N TYR A 116 13.47 27.24 -12.83
CA TYR A 116 14.47 26.25 -12.49
C TYR A 116 14.11 24.94 -13.18
N ARG A 117 14.98 24.49 -14.10
CA ARG A 117 14.73 23.27 -14.88
C ARG A 117 15.62 22.13 -14.41
N PRO A 118 15.12 20.89 -14.42
CA PRO A 118 15.95 19.72 -14.14
C PRO A 118 17.20 19.70 -15.00
N SER A 119 18.33 19.38 -14.39
CA SER A 119 19.65 19.30 -15.00
C SER A 119 20.46 18.17 -14.38
N ILE A 120 21.72 18.04 -14.71
CA ILE A 120 22.67 17.07 -14.17
C ILE A 120 23.89 17.79 -13.60
N LEU A 121 24.58 17.16 -12.65
CA LEU A 121 25.90 17.56 -12.21
C LEU A 121 26.92 17.01 -13.23
N GLY A 122 27.19 17.76 -14.28
CA GLY A 122 28.12 17.38 -15.35
C GLY A 122 29.58 17.69 -15.05
N THR A 123 29.83 18.58 -14.09
CA THR A 123 31.17 18.97 -13.61
C THR A 123 31.22 18.89 -12.11
N VAL A 124 32.40 18.65 -11.54
CA VAL A 124 32.60 18.71 -10.08
C VAL A 124 32.84 20.18 -9.70
N PRO A 125 32.09 20.72 -8.73
CA PRO A 125 32.31 22.10 -8.27
C PRO A 125 33.68 22.26 -7.64
N ALA A 126 34.21 23.48 -7.67
CA ALA A 126 35.52 23.79 -7.09
C ALA A 126 35.49 23.54 -5.57
N THR A 127 36.64 23.08 -5.04
CA THR A 127 36.85 23.03 -3.58
C THR A 127 36.63 24.41 -2.96
N GLY A 128 36.03 24.48 -1.78
CA GLY A 128 35.68 25.73 -1.13
C GLY A 128 34.30 26.30 -1.56
N THR A 129 33.61 25.71 -2.55
CA THR A 129 32.23 26.10 -2.88
C THR A 129 31.33 25.97 -1.64
N PRO A 130 30.60 27.03 -1.22
CA PRO A 130 29.77 27.00 -0.01
C PRO A 130 28.63 26.00 -0.10
N ILE A 131 28.39 25.25 0.99
CA ILE A 131 27.26 24.32 1.14
C ILE A 131 26.37 24.82 2.26
N HIS A 132 25.06 24.92 1.99
CA HIS A 132 24.05 25.47 2.89
C HIS A 132 22.98 24.45 3.21
N LEU A 133 22.36 24.53 4.40
CA LEU A 133 21.16 23.80 4.74
C LEU A 133 19.97 24.34 3.93
N VAL A 134 19.09 23.45 3.54
CA VAL A 134 17.89 23.78 2.77
C VAL A 134 16.74 24.10 3.72
N SER A 135 15.98 25.16 3.44
CA SER A 135 14.75 25.53 4.15
C SER A 135 13.51 25.32 3.28
N ASP A 136 12.32 25.36 3.88
CA ASP A 136 11.05 25.28 3.15
C ASP A 136 10.89 26.43 2.15
N GLU A 137 11.41 27.63 2.46
CA GLU A 137 11.38 28.79 1.56
C GLU A 137 12.24 28.56 0.32
N VAL A 138 13.44 27.97 0.49
CA VAL A 138 14.34 27.63 -0.63
C VAL A 138 13.67 26.59 -1.54
N LEU A 139 13.06 25.54 -0.95
CA LEU A 139 12.33 24.52 -1.72
C LEU A 139 11.12 25.11 -2.43
N SER A 140 10.37 25.97 -1.77
CA SER A 140 9.18 26.62 -2.35
C SER A 140 9.53 27.48 -3.56
N GLU A 141 10.61 28.26 -3.48
CA GLU A 141 11.08 29.09 -4.60
C GLU A 141 11.59 28.22 -5.76
N LEU A 142 12.43 27.24 -5.45
CA LEU A 142 13.03 26.34 -6.44
C LEU A 142 11.98 25.51 -7.19
N LEU A 143 10.93 25.08 -6.49
CA LEU A 143 9.87 24.25 -7.01
C LEU A 143 8.58 25.02 -7.34
N SER A 144 8.65 26.35 -7.37
CA SER A 144 7.48 27.21 -7.63
C SER A 144 6.63 26.82 -8.85
N PRO A 145 7.19 26.31 -9.98
CA PRO A 145 6.39 25.86 -11.11
C PRO A 145 5.59 24.57 -10.86
N TYR A 146 5.93 23.83 -9.80
CA TYR A 146 5.39 22.48 -9.52
C TYR A 146 4.54 22.43 -8.26
N GLN A 147 4.30 23.56 -7.57
CA GLN A 147 3.65 23.59 -6.26
C GLN A 147 2.27 22.94 -6.21
N GLU A 148 1.46 23.08 -7.26
CA GLU A 148 0.14 22.46 -7.34
C GLU A 148 0.18 20.92 -7.40
N GLU A 149 1.31 20.36 -7.82
CA GLU A 149 1.50 18.90 -7.95
C GLU A 149 2.15 18.29 -6.68
N ILE A 150 2.78 19.14 -5.85
CA ILE A 150 3.47 18.70 -4.64
C ILE A 150 2.47 18.24 -3.58
N PHE A 151 2.85 17.20 -2.87
CA PHE A 151 2.16 16.67 -1.71
C PHE A 151 3.18 16.20 -0.69
N TYR A 152 2.91 16.42 0.59
CA TYR A 152 3.84 16.12 1.65
C TYR A 152 3.36 14.93 2.48
N LEU A 153 4.20 13.90 2.61
CA LEU A 153 3.96 12.76 3.51
C LEU A 153 4.71 12.89 4.82
N GLY A 154 5.64 13.84 4.90
CA GLY A 154 6.47 14.05 6.08
C GLY A 154 7.59 15.05 5.84
N ARG A 155 8.56 15.04 6.77
CA ARG A 155 9.73 15.90 6.75
C ARG A 155 10.96 15.14 6.28
N VAL A 156 11.93 15.82 5.71
CA VAL A 156 13.25 15.25 5.41
C VAL A 156 13.80 14.58 6.68
N TYR A 157 14.37 13.39 6.54
CA TYR A 157 14.87 12.59 7.65
C TYR A 157 15.85 13.38 8.54
N GLY A 158 15.55 13.41 9.82
CA GLY A 158 16.40 14.13 10.77
C GLY A 158 16.42 15.64 10.62
N SER A 159 15.57 16.24 9.78
CA SER A 159 15.56 17.65 9.42
C SER A 159 14.18 18.29 9.61
N LYS A 160 14.11 19.62 9.47
CA LYS A 160 12.86 20.39 9.61
C LYS A 160 12.05 20.51 8.31
N PRO A 161 12.68 20.71 7.13
CA PRO A 161 11.97 20.95 5.89
C PRO A 161 11.02 19.81 5.51
N LEU A 162 9.92 20.15 4.87
CA LEU A 162 8.99 19.20 4.28
C LEU A 162 9.61 18.54 3.07
N LEU A 163 9.50 17.22 2.91
CA LEU A 163 9.95 16.53 1.70
C LEU A 163 8.90 16.68 0.59
N PRO A 164 9.19 17.44 -0.50
CA PRO A 164 8.25 17.58 -1.59
C PRO A 164 8.16 16.29 -2.40
N LEU A 165 6.97 15.71 -2.46
CA LEU A 165 6.65 14.55 -3.28
C LEU A 165 5.58 14.93 -4.29
N TRP A 166 5.51 14.21 -5.41
CA TRP A 166 4.43 14.38 -6.36
C TRP A 166 3.76 13.05 -6.69
N PHE A 167 2.44 13.04 -6.59
CA PHE A 167 1.62 11.90 -6.96
C PHE A 167 0.73 12.33 -8.13
N LYS A 168 1.17 12.01 -9.36
CA LYS A 168 0.45 12.35 -10.58
C LYS A 168 -0.64 11.33 -10.86
N HIS A 169 -1.83 11.79 -11.27
CA HIS A 169 -2.86 10.88 -11.74
C HIS A 169 -2.41 10.17 -13.03
N PHE A 170 -3.02 9.04 -13.37
CA PHE A 170 -2.55 8.17 -14.46
C PHE A 170 -3.13 8.55 -15.83
N GLY A 171 -4.03 9.51 -15.87
CA GLY A 171 -4.60 10.01 -17.12
C GLY A 171 -3.59 10.74 -17.99
N SER A 172 -3.95 10.91 -19.27
CA SER A 172 -3.24 11.77 -20.22
C SER A 172 -3.54 13.24 -19.92
N GLY A 173 -2.56 14.12 -20.09
CA GLY A 173 -2.71 15.55 -19.90
C GLY A 173 -1.50 16.18 -19.20
N PRO A 174 -1.44 17.51 -19.10
CA PRO A 174 -0.27 18.23 -18.60
C PRO A 174 0.11 17.91 -17.16
N LYS A 175 -0.88 17.54 -16.31
CA LYS A 175 -0.71 17.19 -14.90
C LYS A 175 -0.73 15.68 -14.64
N GLY A 176 -0.93 14.85 -15.68
CA GLY A 176 -0.96 13.41 -15.59
C GLY A 176 0.40 12.77 -15.85
N ALA A 177 0.53 11.52 -15.41
CA ALA A 177 1.72 10.72 -15.69
C ALA A 177 1.68 10.07 -17.09
N GLY A 178 0.51 10.03 -17.74
CA GLY A 178 0.29 9.37 -19.03
C GLY A 178 0.24 7.86 -18.99
N GLU A 179 0.76 7.26 -17.92
CA GLU A 179 0.70 5.82 -17.62
C GLU A 179 0.54 5.61 -16.11
N ALA A 180 0.11 4.43 -15.71
CA ALA A 180 0.01 4.11 -14.30
C ALA A 180 1.38 3.77 -13.69
N TYR A 181 1.54 4.08 -12.41
CA TYR A 181 2.67 3.65 -11.61
C TYR A 181 2.24 2.56 -10.64
N HIS A 182 3.12 1.59 -10.43
CA HIS A 182 2.96 0.62 -9.36
C HIS A 182 3.86 1.04 -8.21
N LEU A 183 3.30 1.01 -6.99
CA LEU A 183 3.94 1.44 -5.77
C LEU A 183 4.05 0.25 -4.80
N GLY A 184 5.12 0.23 -4.01
CA GLY A 184 5.30 -0.75 -2.94
C GLY A 184 5.66 -0.09 -1.63
N ILE A 185 5.01 -0.50 -0.53
CA ILE A 185 5.33 -0.08 0.84
C ILE A 185 5.76 -1.32 1.62
N PHE A 186 6.99 -1.31 2.10
CA PHE A 186 7.61 -2.45 2.77
C PHE A 186 8.13 -2.03 4.14
N GLY A 187 8.09 -2.94 5.12
CA GLY A 187 8.60 -2.70 6.47
C GLY A 187 7.91 -3.57 7.50
N LYS A 188 8.50 -3.80 8.65
CA LYS A 188 7.92 -4.62 9.72
C LYS A 188 6.62 -4.04 10.27
N THR A 189 5.87 -4.87 11.00
CA THR A 189 4.70 -4.44 11.75
C THR A 189 5.06 -3.27 12.67
N GLY A 190 4.20 -2.24 12.72
CA GLY A 190 4.46 -1.04 13.52
C GLY A 190 5.35 0.00 12.85
N SER A 191 5.89 -0.23 11.65
CA SER A 191 6.70 0.76 10.91
C SER A 191 5.91 1.92 10.28
N GLY A 192 4.57 1.95 10.43
CA GLY A 192 3.72 3.02 9.90
C GLY A 192 3.22 2.83 8.46
N LYS A 193 3.34 1.62 7.89
CA LYS A 193 2.95 1.33 6.49
C LYS A 193 1.50 1.70 6.16
N SER A 194 0.54 1.25 6.98
CA SER A 194 -0.88 1.50 6.72
C SER A 194 -1.20 3.00 6.78
N VAL A 195 -0.58 3.74 7.71
CA VAL A 195 -0.74 5.20 7.80
C VAL A 195 -0.16 5.89 6.56
N LEU A 196 1.05 5.49 6.12
CA LEU A 196 1.66 6.01 4.90
C LEU A 196 0.78 5.72 3.67
N ALA A 197 0.24 4.50 3.57
CA ALA A 197 -0.67 4.13 2.48
C ALA A 197 -1.94 4.98 2.46
N LYS A 198 -2.53 5.29 3.61
CA LYS A 198 -3.68 6.19 3.75
C LYS A 198 -3.34 7.61 3.29
N MET A 199 -2.18 8.15 3.68
CA MET A 199 -1.71 9.44 3.19
C MET A 199 -1.51 9.44 1.66
N ILE A 200 -0.97 8.36 1.08
CA ILE A 200 -0.83 8.21 -0.38
C ILE A 200 -2.21 8.13 -1.05
N LEU A 201 -3.18 7.40 -0.49
CA LEU A 201 -4.55 7.41 -1.01
C LEU A 201 -5.15 8.81 -1.02
N LEU A 202 -4.91 9.61 0.03
CA LEU A 202 -5.37 11.00 0.09
C LEU A 202 -4.66 11.89 -0.93
N ALA A 203 -3.37 11.65 -1.21
CA ALA A 203 -2.64 12.34 -2.26
C ALA A 203 -3.28 12.12 -3.64
N TYR A 204 -3.73 10.91 -3.93
CA TYR A 204 -4.45 10.60 -5.16
C TYR A 204 -5.92 11.01 -5.13
N ALA A 205 -6.56 11.02 -3.95
CA ALA A 205 -7.98 11.41 -3.81
C ALA A 205 -8.26 12.87 -4.20
N ARG A 206 -7.25 13.75 -4.18
CA ARG A 206 -7.35 15.14 -4.64
C ARG A 206 -7.68 15.28 -6.12
N TYR A 207 -7.52 14.21 -6.92
CA TYR A 207 -7.90 14.18 -8.33
C TYR A 207 -9.32 13.63 -8.48
N PRO A 208 -10.31 14.46 -8.88
CA PRO A 208 -11.69 14.01 -9.00
C PRO A 208 -11.86 12.84 -9.98
N GLU A 209 -11.14 12.90 -11.11
CA GLU A 209 -11.18 11.94 -12.21
C GLU A 209 -10.49 10.58 -11.90
N MET A 210 -9.81 10.45 -10.78
CA MET A 210 -9.12 9.22 -10.40
C MET A 210 -9.99 8.36 -9.48
N ALA A 211 -10.18 7.09 -9.79
CA ALA A 211 -10.81 6.14 -8.89
C ALA A 211 -9.78 5.49 -7.97
N LEU A 212 -10.20 5.17 -6.76
CA LEU A 212 -9.40 4.45 -5.77
C LEU A 212 -10.16 3.22 -5.32
N LEU A 213 -9.51 2.06 -5.37
CA LEU A 213 -10.07 0.79 -4.90
C LEU A 213 -9.13 0.19 -3.85
N VAL A 214 -9.68 -0.13 -2.70
CA VAL A 214 -8.94 -0.81 -1.61
C VAL A 214 -9.52 -2.21 -1.44
N LEU A 215 -8.67 -3.22 -1.60
CA LEU A 215 -8.96 -4.60 -1.23
C LEU A 215 -8.39 -4.82 0.17
N ASP A 216 -9.26 -4.86 1.17
CA ASP A 216 -8.93 -4.81 2.58
C ASP A 216 -9.18 -6.15 3.29
N PRO A 217 -8.19 -7.06 3.33
CA PRO A 217 -8.35 -8.36 3.97
C PRO A 217 -8.50 -8.30 5.49
N GLN A 218 -8.08 -7.20 6.12
CA GLN A 218 -8.06 -7.04 7.58
C GLN A 218 -9.13 -6.08 8.12
N GLY A 219 -9.82 -5.31 7.27
CA GLY A 219 -10.84 -4.34 7.66
C GLY A 219 -10.31 -3.03 8.26
N GLU A 220 -8.99 -2.79 8.24
CA GLU A 220 -8.40 -1.58 8.81
C GLU A 220 -8.80 -0.31 8.04
N PHE A 221 -8.71 -0.36 6.72
CA PHE A 221 -9.09 0.75 5.85
C PHE A 221 -10.60 0.99 5.84
N ALA A 222 -11.39 -0.08 5.94
CA ALA A 222 -12.84 0.00 5.97
C ALA A 222 -13.36 0.76 7.19
N LYS A 223 -12.82 0.49 8.37
CA LYS A 223 -13.17 1.20 9.63
C LYS A 223 -12.92 2.70 9.51
N GLU A 224 -11.75 3.10 9.05
CA GLU A 224 -11.43 4.53 8.89
C GLU A 224 -12.22 5.22 7.77
N ALA A 225 -12.51 4.51 6.67
CA ALA A 225 -13.33 5.05 5.59
C ALA A 225 -14.79 5.28 6.02
N ARG A 226 -15.31 4.51 6.98
CA ARG A 226 -16.61 4.75 7.63
C ARG A 226 -16.56 5.91 8.62
N GLY A 227 -15.40 6.23 9.17
CA GLY A 227 -15.22 7.20 10.25
C GLY A 227 -15.34 6.58 11.63
N ASP A 228 -15.25 5.24 11.72
CA ASP A 228 -15.25 4.52 12.99
C ASP A 228 -13.97 4.83 13.78
N SER A 229 -14.10 4.84 15.12
CA SER A 229 -12.93 5.05 15.98
C SER A 229 -12.05 3.80 15.99
N VAL A 230 -10.92 3.87 15.30
CA VAL A 230 -9.89 2.83 15.38
C VAL A 230 -9.04 3.06 16.63
N SER A 231 -8.81 2.03 17.41
CA SER A 231 -7.86 2.08 18.53
C SER A 231 -6.44 2.16 17.97
N GLY A 232 -5.78 3.29 18.14
CA GLY A 232 -4.42 3.52 17.64
C GLY A 232 -3.93 4.93 17.94
N GLN A 233 -2.61 5.13 17.90
CA GLN A 233 -1.97 6.36 18.35
C GLN A 233 -2.01 7.49 17.31
N PHE A 234 -2.02 7.16 16.03
CA PHE A 234 -2.14 8.12 14.94
C PHE A 234 -3.48 7.90 14.21
N LYS A 235 -4.40 8.83 14.41
CA LYS A 235 -5.72 8.82 13.77
C LYS A 235 -5.75 9.85 12.66
N LEU A 236 -5.52 9.40 11.42
CA LEU A 236 -5.74 10.24 10.25
C LEU A 236 -7.25 10.34 10.03
N PRO A 237 -7.87 11.54 10.09
CA PRO A 237 -9.32 11.68 9.91
C PRO A 237 -9.68 11.55 8.42
N MET A 238 -9.47 10.34 7.88
CA MET A 238 -9.56 10.05 6.45
C MET A 238 -10.93 10.40 5.89
N ARG A 239 -12.01 10.02 6.60
CA ARG A 239 -13.39 10.30 6.16
C ARG A 239 -13.68 11.79 6.05
N GLU A 240 -13.22 12.58 7.03
CA GLU A 240 -13.40 14.04 7.05
C GLU A 240 -12.65 14.70 5.89
N ILE A 241 -11.38 14.30 5.66
CA ILE A 241 -10.57 14.82 4.56
C ILE A 241 -11.21 14.46 3.20
N LEU A 242 -11.69 13.23 3.03
CA LEU A 242 -12.34 12.81 1.80
C LEU A 242 -13.65 13.58 1.55
N ASN A 243 -14.42 13.86 2.60
CA ASN A 243 -15.61 14.69 2.51
C ASN A 243 -15.25 16.13 2.09
N HIS A 244 -14.17 16.70 2.65
CA HIS A 244 -13.68 18.02 2.25
C HIS A 244 -13.23 18.07 0.78
N LEU A 245 -12.61 17.00 0.29
CA LEU A 245 -12.27 16.82 -1.13
C LEU A 245 -13.49 16.53 -2.01
N GLN A 246 -14.69 16.40 -1.42
CA GLN A 246 -15.92 15.97 -2.09
C GLN A 246 -15.74 14.63 -2.84
N LYS A 247 -14.87 13.75 -2.33
CA LYS A 247 -14.59 12.43 -2.90
C LYS A 247 -15.67 11.45 -2.44
N PRO A 248 -16.47 10.86 -3.34
CA PRO A 248 -17.44 9.84 -2.96
C PRO A 248 -16.73 8.64 -2.32
N VAL A 249 -17.22 8.20 -1.16
CA VAL A 249 -16.64 7.04 -0.44
C VAL A 249 -17.70 5.99 -0.26
N LYS A 250 -17.38 4.76 -0.67
CA LYS A 250 -18.24 3.59 -0.51
C LYS A 250 -17.48 2.45 0.14
N VAL A 251 -18.09 1.81 1.12
CA VAL A 251 -17.53 0.65 1.81
C VAL A 251 -18.47 -0.52 1.60
N TYR A 252 -17.96 -1.61 1.04
CA TYR A 252 -18.67 -2.85 0.83
C TYR A 252 -18.08 -3.92 1.73
N GLU A 253 -18.89 -4.49 2.60
CA GLU A 253 -18.56 -5.67 3.38
C GLU A 253 -18.96 -6.93 2.59
N VAL A 254 -18.46 -8.09 3.02
CA VAL A 254 -18.83 -9.38 2.41
C VAL A 254 -20.34 -9.56 2.30
N LYS A 255 -21.08 -9.16 3.35
CA LYS A 255 -22.55 -9.22 3.36
C LYS A 255 -23.22 -8.34 2.28
N ASN A 256 -22.49 -7.38 1.70
CA ASN A 256 -22.98 -6.52 0.62
C ASN A 256 -22.61 -7.06 -0.77
N LEU A 257 -21.80 -8.11 -0.86
CA LEU A 257 -21.41 -8.71 -2.14
C LEU A 257 -22.37 -9.83 -2.53
N ILE A 258 -22.77 -9.83 -3.79
CA ILE A 258 -23.56 -10.91 -4.39
C ILE A 258 -22.67 -11.67 -5.37
N LEU A 259 -22.57 -12.97 -5.16
CA LEU A 259 -21.91 -13.89 -6.08
C LEU A 259 -22.93 -14.38 -7.13
N ASP A 260 -22.50 -14.50 -8.38
CA ASP A 260 -23.38 -14.73 -9.52
C ASP A 260 -22.93 -15.89 -10.44
N ARG A 261 -22.06 -16.79 -9.94
CA ARG A 261 -21.51 -17.91 -10.70
C ARG A 261 -21.75 -19.24 -10.06
N TRP A 262 -22.20 -20.22 -10.86
CA TRP A 262 -22.42 -21.59 -10.43
C TRP A 262 -21.13 -22.29 -9.97
N GLU A 263 -20.02 -21.98 -10.61
CA GLU A 263 -18.70 -22.50 -10.23
C GLU A 263 -18.31 -22.07 -8.81
N LEU A 264 -18.60 -20.81 -8.44
CA LEU A 264 -18.39 -20.32 -7.08
C LEU A 264 -19.33 -20.98 -6.08
N PHE A 265 -20.58 -21.22 -6.47
CA PHE A 265 -21.51 -21.95 -5.61
C PHE A 265 -21.01 -23.36 -5.30
N ALA A 266 -20.57 -24.11 -6.33
CA ALA A 266 -20.01 -25.44 -6.13
C ALA A 266 -18.77 -25.42 -5.22
N GLN A 267 -17.85 -24.47 -5.42
CA GLN A 267 -16.64 -24.35 -4.61
C GLN A 267 -16.95 -23.98 -3.15
N ILE A 268 -17.88 -23.04 -2.91
CA ILE A 268 -18.27 -22.64 -1.55
C ILE A 268 -19.02 -23.77 -0.85
N LEU A 269 -19.87 -24.50 -1.57
CA LEU A 269 -20.57 -25.65 -1.05
C LEU A 269 -19.59 -26.80 -0.69
N TYR A 270 -18.56 -27.01 -1.52
CA TYR A 270 -17.45 -27.95 -1.24
C TYR A 270 -16.72 -27.59 0.06
N GLU A 271 -16.43 -26.30 0.29
CA GLU A 271 -15.73 -25.82 1.48
C GLU A 271 -16.59 -25.83 2.74
N SER A 272 -17.91 -25.74 2.58
CA SER A 272 -18.85 -25.73 3.70
C SER A 272 -18.92 -27.08 4.43
N PRO A 273 -19.40 -27.12 5.67
CA PRO A 273 -19.60 -28.36 6.41
C PRO A 273 -20.77 -29.21 5.88
N PHE A 274 -21.54 -28.73 4.89
CA PHE A 274 -22.73 -29.41 4.36
C PHE A 274 -22.49 -30.87 4.01
N PHE A 275 -21.47 -31.18 3.23
CA PHE A 275 -21.15 -32.54 2.82
C PHE A 275 -20.46 -33.37 3.91
N GLU A 276 -19.80 -32.73 4.84
CA GLU A 276 -19.14 -33.40 5.97
C GLU A 276 -20.15 -34.12 6.86
N HIS A 277 -21.27 -33.44 7.14
CA HIS A 277 -22.38 -34.01 7.90
C HIS A 277 -23.16 -35.10 7.14
N LEU A 278 -22.92 -35.25 5.83
CA LEU A 278 -23.37 -36.38 5.02
C LEU A 278 -22.29 -37.46 4.86
N SER A 279 -21.21 -37.41 5.68
CA SER A 279 -20.08 -38.34 5.63
C SER A 279 -19.34 -38.37 4.29
N ILE A 280 -19.29 -37.22 3.59
CA ILE A 280 -18.45 -37.01 2.41
C ILE A 280 -17.24 -36.18 2.82
N PRO A 281 -16.07 -36.78 3.09
CA PRO A 281 -14.86 -36.07 3.50
C PRO A 281 -14.33 -35.17 2.37
N LYS A 282 -13.54 -34.16 2.72
CA LYS A 282 -12.84 -33.32 1.72
C LYS A 282 -12.00 -34.20 0.77
N GLY A 283 -12.10 -33.94 -0.51
CA GLY A 283 -11.43 -34.68 -1.58
C GLY A 283 -12.26 -34.76 -2.84
N GLU A 284 -11.83 -35.58 -3.80
CA GLU A 284 -12.41 -35.68 -5.14
C GLU A 284 -13.92 -35.99 -5.11
N ASN A 285 -14.36 -36.90 -4.23
CA ASN A 285 -15.78 -37.25 -4.12
C ASN A 285 -16.66 -36.10 -3.66
N ARG A 286 -16.19 -35.26 -2.72
CA ARG A 286 -16.93 -34.06 -2.29
C ARG A 286 -16.98 -33.01 -3.39
N GLN A 287 -15.88 -32.84 -4.12
CA GLN A 287 -15.83 -31.93 -5.26
C GLN A 287 -16.84 -32.34 -6.34
N LEU A 288 -16.83 -33.61 -6.73
CA LEU A 288 -17.79 -34.16 -7.68
C LEU A 288 -19.25 -34.02 -7.20
N ALA A 289 -19.50 -34.24 -5.89
CA ALA A 289 -20.83 -34.05 -5.32
C ALA A 289 -21.32 -32.61 -5.41
N ALA A 290 -20.44 -31.64 -5.12
CA ALA A 290 -20.76 -30.22 -5.22
C ALA A 290 -20.99 -29.77 -6.68
N GLU A 291 -20.12 -30.19 -7.59
CA GLU A 291 -20.19 -29.85 -9.01
C GLU A 291 -21.45 -30.43 -9.66
N ILE A 292 -21.73 -31.73 -9.46
CA ILE A 292 -22.94 -32.38 -10.05
C ILE A 292 -24.23 -31.78 -9.47
N LEU A 293 -24.25 -31.45 -8.16
CA LEU A 293 -25.42 -30.81 -7.57
C LEU A 293 -25.66 -29.42 -8.21
N ALA A 294 -24.61 -28.63 -8.35
CA ALA A 294 -24.68 -27.31 -8.99
C ALA A 294 -25.13 -27.40 -10.44
N GLU A 295 -24.59 -28.37 -11.21
CA GLU A 295 -24.99 -28.65 -12.60
C GLU A 295 -26.48 -29.03 -12.71
N LYS A 296 -26.95 -29.96 -11.87
CA LYS A 296 -28.34 -30.41 -11.90
C LYS A 296 -29.34 -29.32 -11.48
N LEU A 297 -28.96 -28.46 -10.55
CA LEU A 297 -29.78 -27.29 -10.19
C LEU A 297 -29.83 -26.27 -11.34
N LYS A 298 -28.71 -26.04 -12.02
CA LYS A 298 -28.62 -25.20 -13.22
C LYS A 298 -29.47 -25.77 -14.37
N ASP A 299 -29.39 -27.06 -14.63
CA ASP A 299 -30.20 -27.78 -15.65
C ASP A 299 -31.71 -27.63 -15.39
N LYS A 300 -32.11 -27.64 -14.13
CA LYS A 300 -33.49 -27.35 -13.70
C LYS A 300 -33.87 -25.88 -13.81
N ARG A 301 -32.98 -25.02 -14.33
CA ARG A 301 -33.19 -23.58 -14.50
C ARG A 301 -33.51 -22.85 -13.19
N ILE A 302 -33.00 -23.33 -12.06
CA ILE A 302 -33.14 -22.67 -10.76
C ILE A 302 -32.17 -21.49 -10.73
N PRO A 303 -32.61 -20.24 -10.52
CA PRO A 303 -31.68 -19.12 -10.39
C PRO A 303 -30.87 -19.22 -9.10
N LEU A 304 -29.59 -18.86 -9.15
CA LEU A 304 -28.71 -18.82 -7.96
C LEU A 304 -29.31 -17.98 -6.81
N ARG A 305 -29.94 -16.86 -7.16
CA ARG A 305 -30.58 -15.94 -6.20
C ARG A 305 -31.70 -16.55 -5.38
N ASP A 306 -32.32 -17.64 -5.86
CA ASP A 306 -33.47 -18.30 -5.25
C ASP A 306 -33.07 -19.52 -4.39
N LEU A 307 -31.77 -19.90 -4.38
CA LEU A 307 -31.29 -21.09 -3.65
C LEU A 307 -31.49 -21.02 -2.13
N TYR A 308 -31.68 -19.84 -1.56
CA TYR A 308 -31.99 -19.66 -0.14
C TYR A 308 -33.41 -20.07 0.25
N LEU A 309 -34.29 -20.29 -0.72
CA LEU A 309 -35.68 -20.71 -0.49
C LEU A 309 -35.73 -22.18 -0.12
N LYS A 310 -36.50 -22.54 0.90
CA LYS A 310 -36.64 -23.90 1.38
C LYS A 310 -37.10 -24.87 0.26
N GLU A 311 -38.03 -24.46 -0.56
CA GLU A 311 -38.50 -25.27 -1.72
C GLU A 311 -37.40 -25.58 -2.74
N LYS A 312 -36.40 -24.71 -2.89
CA LYS A 312 -35.27 -24.96 -3.80
C LYS A 312 -34.23 -25.86 -3.13
N PHE A 313 -34.05 -25.71 -1.81
CA PHE A 313 -33.26 -26.66 -1.05
C PHE A 313 -33.87 -28.09 -1.09
N ASP A 314 -35.18 -28.21 -0.95
CA ASP A 314 -35.87 -29.53 -1.02
C ASP A 314 -35.64 -30.22 -2.38
N ILE A 315 -35.58 -29.45 -3.48
CA ILE A 315 -35.17 -29.99 -4.79
C ILE A 315 -33.71 -30.46 -4.76
N ALA A 316 -32.76 -29.65 -4.18
CA ALA A 316 -31.36 -30.03 -4.08
C ALA A 316 -31.19 -31.29 -3.22
N TRP A 317 -31.88 -31.33 -2.08
CA TRP A 317 -31.89 -32.47 -1.18
C TRP A 317 -32.38 -33.74 -1.88
N HIS A 318 -33.53 -33.67 -2.59
CA HIS A 318 -34.06 -34.78 -3.35
C HIS A 318 -33.12 -35.26 -4.48
N LEU A 319 -32.40 -34.36 -5.12
CA LEU A 319 -31.38 -34.73 -6.11
C LEU A 319 -30.26 -35.57 -5.49
N LEU A 320 -29.75 -35.20 -4.30
CA LEU A 320 -28.71 -35.95 -3.60
C LEU A 320 -29.15 -37.36 -3.18
N GLY A 321 -30.45 -37.55 -2.94
CA GLY A 321 -31.03 -38.86 -2.64
C GLY A 321 -31.12 -39.81 -3.85
N LYS A 322 -30.92 -39.34 -5.09
CA LYS A 322 -31.02 -40.17 -6.30
C LYS A 322 -29.77 -41.01 -6.51
N GLU A 323 -30.00 -42.31 -6.81
CA GLU A 323 -28.91 -43.27 -7.02
C GLU A 323 -28.01 -42.93 -8.21
N ASP A 324 -28.56 -42.36 -9.27
CA ASP A 324 -27.81 -41.92 -10.45
C ASP A 324 -26.83 -40.79 -10.12
N ILE A 325 -27.22 -39.86 -9.24
CA ILE A 325 -26.34 -38.77 -8.74
C ILE A 325 -25.27 -39.33 -7.81
N GLN A 326 -25.64 -40.24 -6.90
CA GLN A 326 -24.70 -40.88 -5.97
C GLN A 326 -23.62 -41.68 -6.71
N LYS A 327 -23.94 -42.31 -7.84
CA LYS A 327 -22.99 -43.03 -8.70
C LYS A 327 -21.90 -42.15 -9.29
N VAL A 328 -22.14 -40.84 -9.41
CA VAL A 328 -21.14 -39.88 -9.93
C VAL A 328 -20.01 -39.69 -8.93
N PHE A 329 -20.32 -39.48 -7.66
CA PHE A 329 -19.31 -39.21 -6.64
C PHE A 329 -18.87 -40.45 -5.83
N TYR A 330 -19.63 -41.56 -5.87
CA TYR A 330 -19.26 -42.83 -5.24
C TYR A 330 -19.37 -44.03 -6.21
N ARG A 331 -18.22 -44.56 -6.63
CA ARG A 331 -18.17 -45.80 -7.46
C ARG A 331 -18.47 -47.06 -6.63
N SER A 332 -18.03 -47.07 -5.36
CA SER A 332 -18.22 -48.21 -4.44
C SER A 332 -19.66 -48.29 -3.96
N GLY A 333 -20.25 -49.48 -4.02
CA GLY A 333 -21.59 -49.76 -3.49
C GLY A 333 -21.67 -49.60 -1.99
N GLU A 334 -20.59 -49.95 -1.25
CA GLU A 334 -20.50 -49.81 0.21
C GLU A 334 -20.48 -48.33 0.63
N ALA A 335 -19.74 -47.48 -0.10
CA ALA A 335 -19.71 -46.04 0.18
C ALA A 335 -21.07 -45.38 -0.08
N ARG A 336 -21.79 -45.79 -1.16
CA ARG A 336 -23.14 -45.33 -1.40
C ARG A 336 -24.12 -45.77 -0.31
N ALA A 337 -24.02 -46.98 0.16
CA ALA A 337 -24.89 -47.49 1.24
C ALA A 337 -24.68 -46.73 2.56
N ARG A 338 -23.40 -46.37 2.89
CA ARG A 338 -23.09 -45.51 4.05
C ARG A 338 -23.69 -44.14 3.88
N PHE A 339 -23.47 -43.51 2.75
CA PHE A 339 -24.05 -42.19 2.43
C PHE A 339 -25.59 -42.22 2.50
N GLN A 340 -26.24 -43.22 1.91
CA GLN A 340 -27.68 -43.36 1.92
C GLN A 340 -28.22 -43.50 3.36
N SER A 341 -27.55 -44.27 4.21
CA SER A 341 -27.93 -44.42 5.63
C SER A 341 -27.84 -43.08 6.37
N MET A 342 -26.82 -42.27 6.09
CA MET A 342 -26.67 -40.94 6.73
C MET A 342 -27.71 -39.95 6.19
N TYR A 343 -27.95 -39.96 4.88
CA TYR A 343 -28.96 -39.15 4.20
C TYR A 343 -30.38 -39.40 4.73
N GLU A 344 -30.76 -40.66 4.95
CA GLU A 344 -32.10 -41.05 5.46
C GLU A 344 -32.28 -40.66 6.95
N LYS A 345 -31.18 -40.63 7.74
CA LYS A 345 -31.21 -40.25 9.16
C LYS A 345 -31.08 -38.73 9.37
N ALA A 346 -30.71 -37.99 8.34
CA ALA A 346 -30.43 -36.56 8.46
C ALA A 346 -31.71 -35.76 8.74
N ASN A 347 -31.60 -34.79 9.63
CA ASN A 347 -32.66 -33.83 9.86
C ASN A 347 -32.62 -32.75 8.77
N VAL A 348 -33.56 -32.82 7.83
CA VAL A 348 -33.61 -31.98 6.63
C VAL A 348 -33.70 -30.48 6.98
N ASP A 349 -34.45 -30.11 8.02
CA ASP A 349 -34.61 -28.71 8.44
C ASP A 349 -33.33 -28.16 9.10
N GLU A 350 -32.62 -29.00 9.82
CA GLU A 350 -31.32 -28.65 10.36
C GLU A 350 -30.27 -28.45 9.26
N PHE A 351 -30.24 -29.33 8.26
CA PHE A 351 -29.37 -29.17 7.10
C PHE A 351 -29.65 -27.90 6.32
N PHE A 352 -30.92 -27.56 6.15
CA PHE A 352 -31.31 -26.30 5.54
C PHE A 352 -30.80 -25.09 6.32
N THR A 353 -31.09 -25.04 7.62
CA THR A 353 -30.82 -23.84 8.44
C THR A 353 -29.35 -23.66 8.79
N LYS A 354 -28.65 -24.75 9.14
CA LYS A 354 -27.27 -24.69 9.61
C LYS A 354 -26.22 -24.72 8.49
N TYR A 355 -26.46 -25.45 7.41
CA TYR A 355 -25.41 -25.73 6.43
C TYR A 355 -25.69 -25.20 5.03
N TRP A 356 -26.96 -25.16 4.59
CA TRP A 356 -27.32 -24.68 3.27
C TRP A 356 -27.56 -23.16 3.23
N LEU A 357 -28.37 -22.66 4.14
CA LEU A 357 -28.75 -21.25 4.17
C LEU A 357 -27.54 -20.30 4.29
N PRO A 358 -26.52 -20.55 5.15
CA PRO A 358 -25.34 -19.71 5.23
C PRO A 358 -24.54 -19.61 3.91
N VAL A 359 -24.49 -20.70 3.13
CA VAL A 359 -23.84 -20.73 1.81
C VAL A 359 -24.65 -19.92 0.79
N THR A 360 -25.95 -20.14 0.73
CA THR A 360 -26.83 -19.53 -0.29
C THR A 360 -27.08 -18.05 -0.07
N GLN A 361 -26.88 -17.54 1.16
CA GLN A 361 -26.95 -16.11 1.44
C GLN A 361 -25.96 -15.29 0.58
N LEU A 362 -24.83 -15.83 0.20
CA LEU A 362 -23.84 -15.13 -0.65
C LEU A 362 -24.36 -14.89 -2.08
N PHE A 363 -25.41 -15.60 -2.51
CA PHE A 363 -26.01 -15.50 -3.85
C PHE A 363 -27.36 -14.75 -3.87
N ARG A 364 -27.88 -14.40 -2.71
CA ARG A 364 -29.18 -13.77 -2.54
C ARG A 364 -29.14 -12.30 -2.97
N GLU A 365 -30.04 -11.86 -3.88
CA GLU A 365 -30.05 -10.51 -4.45
C GLU A 365 -30.92 -9.50 -3.68
N ASP A 366 -31.90 -9.94 -2.88
CA ASP A 366 -32.86 -9.10 -2.16
C ASP A 366 -32.35 -8.55 -0.81
N ARG A 367 -31.08 -8.79 -0.47
CA ARG A 367 -30.45 -8.23 0.74
C ARG A 367 -30.24 -6.72 0.58
N ARG A 368 -30.59 -5.98 1.63
CA ARG A 368 -30.44 -4.51 1.63
C ARG A 368 -28.98 -4.11 1.41
N GLY A 369 -28.74 -3.27 0.41
CA GLY A 369 -27.41 -2.77 0.05
C GLY A 369 -26.47 -3.78 -0.60
N ALA A 370 -26.98 -4.97 -0.98
CA ALA A 370 -26.20 -5.97 -1.68
C ALA A 370 -26.05 -5.63 -3.17
N GLN A 371 -24.85 -5.86 -3.71
CA GLN A 371 -24.51 -5.55 -5.09
C GLN A 371 -23.66 -6.66 -5.72
N LYS A 372 -23.93 -6.96 -6.99
CA LYS A 372 -23.09 -7.88 -7.76
C LYS A 372 -21.71 -7.31 -7.96
N ILE A 373 -20.70 -8.15 -7.86
CA ILE A 373 -19.28 -7.74 -8.08
C ILE A 373 -19.10 -7.04 -9.42
N GLU A 374 -19.77 -7.50 -10.48
CA GLU A 374 -19.70 -6.86 -11.81
C GLU A 374 -20.31 -5.45 -11.82
N SER A 375 -21.39 -5.23 -11.08
CA SER A 375 -22.03 -3.91 -10.97
C SER A 375 -21.13 -2.95 -10.18
N LEU A 376 -20.53 -3.43 -9.09
CA LEU A 376 -19.56 -2.69 -8.29
C LEU A 376 -18.36 -2.27 -9.15
N LEU A 377 -17.79 -3.19 -9.92
CA LEU A 377 -16.65 -2.88 -10.79
C LEU A 377 -17.05 -1.91 -11.92
N LYS A 378 -18.21 -2.07 -12.53
CA LYS A 378 -18.71 -1.10 -13.52
C LYS A 378 -18.86 0.30 -12.94
N GLU A 379 -19.31 0.42 -11.69
CA GLU A 379 -19.42 1.69 -11.00
C GLU A 379 -18.05 2.32 -10.77
N ILE A 380 -17.06 1.56 -10.26
CA ILE A 380 -15.70 2.05 -10.01
C ILE A 380 -15.04 2.51 -11.32
N PHE A 381 -15.20 1.73 -12.38
CA PHE A 381 -14.56 1.97 -13.68
C PHE A 381 -15.40 2.81 -14.65
N HIS A 382 -16.51 3.38 -14.20
CA HIS A 382 -17.29 4.31 -15.01
C HIS A 382 -16.53 5.61 -15.19
N LEU A 383 -16.02 5.85 -16.41
CA LEU A 383 -15.08 6.92 -16.73
C LEU A 383 -15.73 8.29 -16.90
N ASP A 384 -17.04 8.34 -17.11
CA ASP A 384 -17.78 9.56 -17.41
C ASP A 384 -18.36 10.22 -16.13
N GLN A 385 -17.98 9.74 -14.94
CA GLN A 385 -18.32 10.38 -13.67
C GLN A 385 -17.44 11.61 -13.46
N GLU A 386 -18.06 12.73 -13.10
CA GLU A 386 -17.37 13.96 -12.74
C GLU A 386 -16.42 13.76 -11.55
N ARG A 387 -16.86 12.98 -10.56
CA ARG A 387 -16.08 12.62 -9.37
C ARG A 387 -16.12 11.10 -9.17
N ARG A 388 -14.99 10.46 -9.40
CA ARG A 388 -14.86 9.01 -9.28
C ARG A 388 -14.61 8.61 -7.82
N PRO A 389 -15.17 7.49 -7.36
CA PRO A 389 -15.19 7.12 -5.94
C PRO A 389 -13.85 6.57 -5.42
N LEU A 390 -13.72 6.65 -4.09
CA LEU A 390 -12.92 5.70 -3.31
C LEU A 390 -13.83 4.59 -2.84
N VAL A 391 -13.50 3.36 -3.22
CA VAL A 391 -14.25 2.16 -2.83
C VAL A 391 -13.36 1.27 -1.97
N VAL A 392 -13.84 0.87 -0.81
CA VAL A 392 -13.18 -0.10 0.06
C VAL A 392 -14.03 -1.38 0.06
N VAL A 393 -13.39 -2.50 -0.28
CA VAL A 393 -13.99 -3.83 -0.17
C VAL A 393 -13.39 -4.50 1.05
N ASP A 394 -14.17 -4.53 2.12
CA ASP A 394 -13.82 -5.15 3.39
C ASP A 394 -14.04 -6.66 3.32
N LEU A 395 -12.96 -7.38 3.37
CA LEU A 395 -12.92 -8.84 3.27
C LEU A 395 -12.52 -9.51 4.60
N SER A 396 -12.48 -8.74 5.70
CA SER A 396 -12.06 -9.25 7.01
C SER A 396 -13.00 -10.32 7.60
N GLY A 397 -14.25 -10.35 7.14
CA GLY A 397 -15.27 -11.25 7.71
C GLY A 397 -15.79 -10.78 9.08
N GLU A 398 -15.37 -9.62 9.58
CA GLU A 398 -15.94 -9.05 10.81
C GLU A 398 -17.47 -8.87 10.65
N GLY A 399 -18.24 -9.61 11.42
CA GLY A 399 -19.69 -9.68 11.30
C GLY A 399 -20.25 -10.97 10.70
N ALA A 400 -19.40 -11.81 10.04
CA ALA A 400 -19.75 -13.16 9.61
C ALA A 400 -19.45 -14.20 10.71
N ASP A 401 -18.32 -14.06 11.44
CA ASP A 401 -17.82 -15.04 12.41
C ASP A 401 -18.61 -15.13 13.72
N HIS A 402 -19.24 -14.04 14.16
CA HIS A 402 -20.01 -14.08 15.41
C HIS A 402 -21.30 -14.89 15.37
N ALA A 403 -21.68 -15.39 14.19
CA ALA A 403 -22.88 -16.17 14.04
C ALA A 403 -22.67 -17.67 14.19
N LEU A 404 -21.45 -18.19 13.94
CA LEU A 404 -21.15 -19.62 14.08
C LEU A 404 -20.77 -20.02 15.52
N GLU A 405 -19.99 -19.17 16.21
CA GLU A 405 -19.64 -19.40 17.62
C GLU A 405 -20.84 -19.28 18.57
N LYS A 406 -21.84 -18.47 18.24
CA LYS A 406 -23.08 -18.33 19.05
C LYS A 406 -24.10 -19.44 18.83
N ILE A 407 -23.98 -20.25 17.77
CA ILE A 407 -24.92 -21.36 17.51
C ILE A 407 -24.67 -22.53 18.49
N ASP A 408 -23.44 -22.73 18.95
CA ASP A 408 -23.12 -23.78 19.94
C ASP A 408 -23.49 -23.39 21.38
N GLU A 409 -23.59 -22.09 21.71
CA GLU A 409 -23.95 -21.63 23.07
C GLU A 409 -25.46 -21.36 23.28
N VAL A 410 -26.25 -21.14 22.24
CA VAL A 410 -27.67 -20.72 22.36
C VAL A 410 -28.64 -21.91 22.47
N THR A 411 -28.17 -23.16 22.38
CA THR A 411 -29.07 -24.34 22.40
C THR A 411 -29.47 -24.80 23.80
N LEU A 412 -29.21 -24.07 24.89
CA LEU A 412 -29.49 -24.60 26.21
C LEU A 412 -30.53 -23.86 27.06
N PHE A 413 -31.17 -22.79 26.73
CA PHE A 413 -32.30 -22.23 27.52
C PHE A 413 -33.11 -21.17 26.75
N SER A 414 -34.30 -21.47 26.28
CA SER A 414 -35.62 -20.93 26.59
C SER A 414 -36.66 -21.27 25.53
N PRO A 415 -37.76 -21.92 25.88
CA PRO A 415 -38.96 -21.98 25.05
C PRO A 415 -39.85 -20.80 25.40
N GLU A 416 -40.21 -19.98 24.44
CA GLU A 416 -41.28 -19.00 24.42
C GLU A 416 -40.82 -17.65 23.90
N GLU A 417 -40.84 -17.50 22.56
CA GLU A 417 -41.17 -16.23 21.93
C GLU A 417 -41.82 -16.47 20.56
N SER A 418 -42.90 -15.74 20.33
CA SER A 418 -43.88 -15.87 19.26
C SER A 418 -43.32 -15.75 17.83
N PRO A 419 -43.98 -16.40 16.81
CA PRO A 419 -43.51 -16.40 15.42
C PRO A 419 -44.02 -15.17 14.65
N GLN A 420 -43.45 -13.98 14.87
CA GLN A 420 -43.69 -12.79 14.03
C GLN A 420 -42.53 -11.78 14.01
N SER A 421 -41.29 -12.19 14.15
CA SER A 421 -40.14 -11.38 13.75
C SER A 421 -39.49 -11.99 12.51
N GLN A 422 -39.41 -11.23 11.41
CA GLN A 422 -38.61 -11.60 10.23
C GLN A 422 -37.20 -11.99 10.68
N PRO A 423 -36.61 -13.09 10.21
CA PRO A 423 -35.31 -13.51 10.65
C PRO A 423 -34.28 -12.42 10.35
N GLN A 424 -33.76 -11.78 11.40
CA GLN A 424 -32.56 -10.97 11.32
C GLN A 424 -31.50 -11.82 10.62
N SER A 425 -30.82 -11.26 9.62
CA SER A 425 -29.90 -11.87 8.68
C SER A 425 -29.28 -13.20 9.14
N ALA A 426 -29.62 -14.28 8.42
CA ALA A 426 -28.97 -15.57 8.64
C ALA A 426 -27.45 -15.44 8.52
N PRO A 427 -26.67 -16.17 9.35
CA PRO A 427 -25.21 -16.11 9.34
C PRO A 427 -24.67 -16.45 7.94
N LEU A 428 -23.59 -15.78 7.55
CA LEU A 428 -22.87 -16.07 6.33
C LEU A 428 -21.81 -17.14 6.61
N PHE A 429 -21.67 -18.11 5.71
CA PHE A 429 -20.51 -19.00 5.76
C PHE A 429 -19.28 -18.28 5.22
N TRP A 430 -18.24 -18.13 6.07
CA TRP A 430 -17.03 -17.40 5.76
C TRP A 430 -15.77 -18.14 6.25
N ASN A 431 -14.76 -18.21 5.41
CA ASN A 431 -13.42 -18.71 5.74
C ASN A 431 -12.38 -18.14 4.77
N GLU A 432 -11.10 -18.43 5.00
CA GLU A 432 -9.98 -17.95 4.16
C GLU A 432 -10.15 -18.36 2.69
N THR A 433 -10.61 -19.57 2.40
CA THR A 433 -10.80 -20.04 1.02
C THR A 433 -11.85 -19.20 0.29
N ILE A 434 -12.96 -18.87 0.95
CA ILE A 434 -14.00 -18.00 0.37
C ILE A 434 -13.47 -16.60 0.12
N GLN A 435 -12.69 -16.06 1.06
CA GLN A 435 -12.00 -14.78 0.88
C GLN A 435 -11.15 -14.80 -0.40
N LEU A 436 -10.35 -15.85 -0.61
CA LEU A 436 -9.52 -16.02 -1.80
C LEU A 436 -10.35 -16.12 -3.08
N LEU A 437 -11.48 -16.84 -3.06
CA LEU A 437 -12.38 -16.96 -4.20
C LEU A 437 -13.00 -15.62 -4.60
N ILE A 438 -13.41 -14.82 -3.63
CA ILE A 438 -13.93 -13.46 -3.87
C ILE A 438 -12.84 -12.54 -4.38
N LEU A 439 -11.64 -12.57 -3.79
CA LEU A 439 -10.50 -11.81 -4.29
C LEU A 439 -10.16 -12.17 -5.73
N LYS A 440 -10.12 -13.48 -6.05
CA LYS A 440 -9.90 -13.96 -7.41
C LYS A 440 -10.97 -13.41 -8.38
N ARG A 441 -12.24 -13.43 -7.97
CA ARG A 441 -13.34 -12.89 -8.78
C ARG A 441 -13.23 -11.38 -9.00
N LEU A 442 -12.82 -10.63 -7.97
CA LEU A 442 -12.57 -9.20 -8.07
C LEU A 442 -11.39 -8.90 -9.02
N LEU A 443 -10.25 -9.56 -8.85
CA LEU A 443 -9.07 -9.36 -9.68
C LEU A 443 -9.32 -9.72 -11.16
N ASP A 444 -10.01 -10.82 -11.43
CA ASP A 444 -10.45 -11.19 -12.79
C ASP A 444 -11.37 -10.13 -13.40
N GLY A 445 -12.25 -9.57 -12.61
CA GLY A 445 -13.15 -8.51 -13.03
C GLY A 445 -12.40 -7.20 -13.33
N ILE A 446 -11.48 -6.80 -12.45
CA ILE A 446 -10.61 -5.63 -12.64
C ILE A 446 -9.82 -5.76 -13.95
N ARG A 447 -9.20 -6.92 -14.19
CA ARG A 447 -8.44 -7.17 -15.41
C ARG A 447 -9.30 -7.04 -16.66
N ARG A 448 -10.51 -7.62 -16.66
CA ARG A 448 -11.45 -7.54 -17.81
C ARG A 448 -11.89 -6.10 -18.10
N GLU A 449 -12.20 -5.31 -17.07
CA GLU A 449 -12.56 -3.91 -17.25
C GLU A 449 -11.36 -3.11 -17.78
N ALA A 450 -10.14 -3.40 -17.31
CA ALA A 450 -8.91 -2.79 -17.80
C ALA A 450 -8.67 -3.10 -19.29
N GLU A 451 -8.81 -4.35 -19.70
CA GLU A 451 -8.71 -4.76 -21.11
C GLU A 451 -9.80 -4.13 -21.99
N ARG A 452 -11.04 -4.00 -21.46
CA ARG A 452 -12.16 -3.36 -22.16
C ARG A 452 -11.88 -1.88 -22.41
N ALA A 453 -11.44 -1.15 -21.39
CA ALA A 453 -11.09 0.26 -21.52
C ALA A 453 -9.96 0.47 -22.53
N TYR A 454 -8.93 -0.36 -22.49
CA TYR A 454 -7.82 -0.30 -23.44
C TYR A 454 -8.25 -0.51 -24.90
N LYS A 455 -9.14 -1.49 -25.15
CA LYS A 455 -9.71 -1.73 -26.49
C LYS A 455 -10.52 -0.53 -27.01
N GLN A 456 -11.00 0.31 -26.10
CA GLN A 456 -11.71 1.56 -26.40
C GLN A 456 -10.77 2.80 -26.45
N ASN A 457 -9.46 2.61 -26.37
CA ASN A 457 -8.45 3.69 -26.27
C ASN A 457 -8.71 4.64 -25.07
N ARG A 458 -9.22 4.10 -23.95
CA ARG A 458 -9.49 4.87 -22.73
C ARG A 458 -8.56 4.39 -21.61
N SER A 459 -8.04 5.33 -20.81
CA SER A 459 -7.27 5.04 -19.60
C SER A 459 -8.20 4.92 -18.41
N LEU A 460 -8.00 3.89 -17.58
CA LEU A 460 -8.83 3.69 -16.36
C LEU A 460 -8.57 4.74 -15.28
N ASN A 461 -7.39 5.34 -15.26
CA ASN A 461 -7.02 6.31 -14.23
C ASN A 461 -7.43 5.85 -12.81
N THR A 462 -6.97 4.68 -12.41
CA THR A 462 -7.38 4.02 -11.16
C THR A 462 -6.18 3.48 -10.40
N LEU A 463 -6.16 3.66 -9.08
CA LEU A 463 -5.22 3.00 -8.18
C LEU A 463 -5.93 1.92 -7.37
N VAL A 464 -5.38 0.70 -7.38
CA VAL A 464 -5.85 -0.42 -6.56
C VAL A 464 -4.84 -0.68 -5.46
N LEU A 465 -5.27 -0.61 -4.21
CA LEU A 465 -4.46 -0.94 -3.05
C LEU A 465 -4.77 -2.37 -2.60
N ILE A 466 -3.71 -3.11 -2.33
CA ILE A 466 -3.77 -4.45 -1.72
C ILE A 466 -2.92 -4.46 -0.47
N ASP A 467 -3.56 -4.69 0.67
CA ASP A 467 -2.84 -4.89 1.92
C ASP A 467 -2.40 -6.35 2.09
N GLU A 468 -1.30 -6.58 2.83
CA GLU A 468 -0.69 -7.89 3.06
C GLU A 468 -0.43 -8.68 1.76
N ALA A 469 0.03 -8.00 0.71
CA ALA A 469 0.17 -8.54 -0.64
C ALA A 469 1.01 -9.84 -0.72
N HIS A 470 1.96 -10.03 0.20
CA HIS A 470 2.77 -11.26 0.27
C HIS A 470 1.93 -12.52 0.60
N ARG A 471 0.75 -12.37 1.24
CA ARG A 471 -0.17 -13.49 1.47
C ARG A 471 -0.88 -13.95 0.21
N LEU A 472 -1.10 -13.01 -0.72
CA LEU A 472 -1.81 -13.25 -1.98
C LEU A 472 -0.86 -13.67 -3.11
N ALA A 473 0.34 -13.14 -3.12
CA ALA A 473 1.36 -13.47 -4.10
C ALA A 473 2.71 -13.77 -3.42
N PRO A 474 2.80 -14.87 -2.67
CA PRO A 474 4.05 -15.26 -2.02
C PRO A 474 5.12 -15.63 -3.04
N ARG A 475 6.40 -15.42 -2.66
CA ARG A 475 7.57 -15.83 -3.46
C ARG A 475 7.64 -17.35 -3.59
N GLU A 476 7.42 -18.05 -2.48
CA GLU A 476 7.36 -19.50 -2.45
C GLU A 476 6.08 -20.00 -3.12
N GLU A 477 6.13 -21.20 -3.68
CA GLU A 477 4.96 -21.79 -4.32
C GLU A 477 3.95 -22.21 -3.25
N PRO A 478 2.69 -21.71 -3.31
CA PRO A 478 1.67 -22.12 -2.36
C PRO A 478 1.27 -23.58 -2.57
N ASP A 479 0.92 -24.28 -1.49
CA ASP A 479 0.41 -25.65 -1.55
C ASP A 479 -1.04 -25.74 -2.06
N ASN A 480 -1.79 -24.63 -1.96
CA ASN A 480 -3.22 -24.57 -2.29
C ASN A 480 -3.39 -24.04 -3.72
N GLU A 481 -4.19 -24.72 -4.54
CA GLU A 481 -4.44 -24.38 -5.94
C GLU A 481 -5.15 -23.02 -6.11
N GLU A 482 -6.04 -22.64 -5.19
CA GLU A 482 -6.69 -21.33 -5.20
C GLU A 482 -5.66 -20.21 -4.99
N LYS A 483 -4.72 -20.40 -4.07
CA LYS A 483 -3.61 -19.45 -3.83
C LYS A 483 -2.66 -19.38 -5.04
N LYS A 484 -2.36 -20.51 -5.69
CA LYS A 484 -1.57 -20.53 -6.94
C LYS A 484 -2.27 -19.74 -8.04
N ALA A 485 -3.56 -20.00 -8.25
CA ALA A 485 -4.36 -19.30 -9.25
C ALA A 485 -4.43 -17.79 -8.97
N LEU A 486 -4.66 -17.39 -7.71
CA LEU A 486 -4.72 -16.00 -7.29
C LEU A 486 -3.36 -15.30 -7.51
N ARG A 487 -2.25 -15.95 -7.12
CA ARG A 487 -0.89 -15.47 -7.35
C ARG A 487 -0.64 -15.20 -8.83
N SER A 488 -0.99 -16.16 -9.69
CA SER A 488 -0.82 -16.03 -11.14
C SER A 488 -1.61 -14.86 -11.72
N ILE A 489 -2.86 -14.69 -11.30
CA ILE A 489 -3.72 -13.57 -11.74
C ILE A 489 -3.14 -12.23 -11.29
N LEU A 490 -2.64 -12.14 -10.07
CA LEU A 490 -2.08 -10.89 -9.53
C LEU A 490 -0.76 -10.51 -10.23
N ILE A 491 0.11 -11.49 -10.51
CA ILE A 491 1.34 -11.28 -11.29
C ILE A 491 0.99 -10.78 -12.69
N ASP A 492 0.07 -11.45 -13.38
CA ASP A 492 -0.36 -11.07 -14.73
C ASP A 492 -1.00 -9.67 -14.74
N ALA A 493 -1.84 -9.37 -13.75
CA ALA A 493 -2.42 -8.05 -13.57
C ALA A 493 -1.34 -6.96 -13.39
N ALA A 494 -0.37 -7.17 -12.51
CA ALA A 494 0.73 -6.22 -12.30
C ALA A 494 1.55 -5.98 -13.58
N ARG A 495 1.78 -7.02 -14.39
CA ARG A 495 2.54 -6.90 -15.65
C ARG A 495 1.79 -6.18 -16.77
N THR A 496 0.47 -6.33 -16.84
CA THR A 496 -0.31 -5.94 -18.02
C THR A 496 -1.09 -4.65 -17.86
N THR A 497 -1.53 -4.30 -16.65
CA THR A 497 -2.51 -3.23 -16.43
C THR A 497 -1.94 -1.82 -16.41
N ARG A 498 -0.62 -1.65 -16.29
CA ARG A 498 0.02 -0.32 -16.30
C ARG A 498 -0.38 0.53 -17.51
N LYS A 499 -0.27 -0.07 -18.71
CA LYS A 499 -0.64 0.60 -19.96
C LYS A 499 -2.12 0.90 -20.10
N TYR A 500 -2.95 0.30 -19.25
CA TYR A 500 -4.40 0.54 -19.21
C TYR A 500 -4.79 1.67 -18.25
N GLY A 501 -3.81 2.33 -17.63
CA GLY A 501 -4.03 3.37 -16.64
C GLY A 501 -4.48 2.84 -15.28
N LEU A 502 -4.15 1.58 -14.96
CA LEU A 502 -4.44 0.97 -13.67
C LEU A 502 -3.13 0.69 -12.93
N GLY A 503 -2.95 1.42 -11.83
CA GLY A 503 -1.82 1.28 -10.92
C GLY A 503 -2.16 0.40 -9.72
N TRP A 504 -1.12 -0.20 -9.15
CA TRP A 504 -1.22 -1.02 -7.94
C TRP A 504 -0.40 -0.39 -6.82
N LEU A 505 -0.94 -0.42 -5.62
CA LEU A 505 -0.22 -0.10 -4.37
C LEU A 505 -0.20 -1.36 -3.51
N PHE A 506 0.96 -1.99 -3.42
CA PHE A 506 1.17 -3.19 -2.61
C PHE A 506 1.75 -2.83 -1.26
N ILE A 507 1.13 -3.30 -0.19
CA ILE A 507 1.66 -3.20 1.17
C ILE A 507 2.12 -4.59 1.60
N SER A 508 3.35 -4.70 2.12
CA SER A 508 3.89 -5.96 2.61
C SER A 508 4.80 -5.75 3.82
N GLN A 509 4.80 -6.69 4.74
CA GLN A 509 5.68 -6.67 5.91
C GLN A 509 7.13 -7.00 5.54
N THR A 510 7.32 -7.76 4.47
CA THR A 510 8.61 -8.24 4.00
C THR A 510 8.73 -8.03 2.51
N LEU A 511 9.94 -7.72 2.07
CA LEU A 511 10.29 -7.56 0.67
C LEU A 511 10.58 -8.94 0.03
N SER A 512 11.31 -9.78 0.76
CA SER A 512 11.77 -11.08 0.26
C SER A 512 10.65 -12.10 0.06
N SER A 513 9.51 -11.94 0.75
CA SER A 513 8.37 -12.88 0.65
C SER A 513 7.38 -12.56 -0.45
N LEU A 514 7.39 -11.34 -1.01
CA LEU A 514 6.56 -11.00 -2.16
C LEU A 514 7.16 -11.56 -3.45
N HIS A 515 6.30 -11.98 -4.38
CA HIS A 515 6.73 -12.56 -5.64
C HIS A 515 7.60 -11.59 -6.45
N ARG A 516 8.74 -12.09 -6.96
CA ARG A 516 9.76 -11.27 -7.61
C ARG A 516 9.23 -10.51 -8.83
N GLU A 517 8.41 -11.13 -9.66
CA GLU A 517 7.85 -10.48 -10.83
C GLU A 517 6.96 -9.27 -10.49
N ILE A 518 6.29 -9.27 -9.34
CA ILE A 518 5.54 -8.09 -8.87
C ILE A 518 6.53 -6.99 -8.49
N ILE A 519 7.57 -7.31 -7.71
CA ILE A 519 8.60 -6.33 -7.29
C ILE A 519 9.24 -5.66 -8.50
N GLU A 520 9.56 -6.41 -9.55
CA GLU A 520 10.15 -5.90 -10.78
C GLU A 520 9.22 -4.95 -11.58
N GLN A 521 7.90 -4.98 -11.35
CA GLN A 521 6.96 -4.04 -11.95
C GLN A 521 6.78 -2.74 -11.16
N LEU A 522 7.25 -2.68 -9.91
CA LEU A 522 7.15 -1.48 -9.09
C LEU A 522 8.11 -0.41 -9.61
N ARG A 523 7.64 0.83 -9.64
CA ARG A 523 8.44 2.02 -9.99
C ARG A 523 8.73 2.91 -8.81
N ILE A 524 7.89 2.88 -7.78
CA ILE A 524 8.00 3.70 -6.59
C ILE A 524 8.02 2.77 -5.38
N PHE A 525 9.04 2.92 -4.56
CA PHE A 525 9.24 2.13 -3.36
C PHE A 525 9.28 3.02 -2.14
N PHE A 526 8.67 2.54 -1.06
CA PHE A 526 8.78 3.09 0.28
C PHE A 526 9.22 1.98 1.23
N PHE A 527 10.38 2.15 1.85
CA PHE A 527 10.97 1.18 2.77
C PHE A 527 10.96 1.77 4.18
N GLY A 528 10.09 1.28 5.04
CA GLY A 528 10.04 1.60 6.46
C GLY A 528 11.01 0.74 7.27
N PHE A 529 10.99 0.91 8.59
CA PHE A 529 11.86 0.18 9.52
C PHE A 529 11.73 -1.35 9.37
N GLY A 530 12.86 -2.05 9.59
CA GLY A 530 12.91 -3.48 9.85
C GLY A 530 13.41 -4.39 8.73
N LEU A 531 13.86 -3.82 7.59
CA LEU A 531 14.46 -4.57 6.47
C LEU A 531 16.00 -4.57 6.50
N GLY A 532 16.61 -4.14 7.62
CA GLY A 532 18.06 -3.94 7.76
C GLY A 532 18.88 -5.20 8.03
N MET A 533 18.29 -6.40 8.02
CA MET A 533 18.98 -7.63 8.39
C MET A 533 18.64 -8.81 7.47
N GLY A 534 19.58 -9.74 7.34
CA GLY A 534 19.38 -11.04 6.72
C GLY A 534 18.97 -10.98 5.24
N THR A 535 17.98 -11.78 4.88
CA THR A 535 17.46 -11.88 3.50
C THR A 535 16.77 -10.59 3.05
N GLU A 536 16.13 -9.87 3.96
CA GLU A 536 15.47 -8.59 3.68
C GLU A 536 16.50 -7.53 3.29
N PHE A 537 17.62 -7.44 4.02
CA PHE A 537 18.67 -6.47 3.69
C PHE A 537 19.33 -6.78 2.34
N ARG A 538 19.52 -8.06 2.02
CA ARG A 538 20.05 -8.47 0.71
C ARG A 538 19.10 -8.05 -0.43
N ALA A 539 17.80 -8.34 -0.28
CA ALA A 539 16.80 -7.95 -1.26
C ALA A 539 16.72 -6.42 -1.42
N LEU A 540 16.79 -5.67 -0.31
CA LEU A 540 16.82 -4.21 -0.31
C LEU A 540 18.08 -3.69 -1.04
N SER A 541 19.25 -4.26 -0.75
CA SER A 541 20.54 -3.89 -1.37
C SER A 541 20.52 -4.07 -2.88
N GLU A 542 19.93 -5.16 -3.37
CA GLU A 542 19.77 -5.41 -4.81
C GLU A 542 18.91 -4.32 -5.48
N LEU A 543 17.82 -3.90 -4.86
CA LEU A 543 16.93 -2.85 -5.40
C LEU A 543 17.55 -1.45 -5.36
N VAL A 544 18.32 -1.15 -4.33
CA VAL A 544 19.02 0.15 -4.17
C VAL A 544 20.24 0.25 -5.10
N GLY A 545 20.60 -0.84 -5.77
CA GLY A 545 21.73 -0.87 -6.73
C GLY A 545 23.10 -0.75 -6.05
N GLY A 546 23.25 -1.31 -4.84
CA GLY A 546 24.52 -1.38 -4.13
C GLY A 546 25.04 -0.05 -3.61
N ARG A 547 24.22 0.99 -3.50
CA ARG A 547 24.58 2.30 -2.90
C ARG A 547 24.79 2.16 -1.39
N SER A 548 25.99 1.76 -0.99
CA SER A 548 26.33 1.40 0.39
C SER A 548 25.96 2.49 1.41
N LYS A 549 26.23 3.75 1.09
CA LYS A 549 25.96 4.88 1.99
C LYS A 549 24.47 5.11 2.25
N ALA A 550 23.64 4.93 1.24
CA ALA A 550 22.18 4.98 1.43
C ALA A 550 21.69 3.83 2.31
N LEU A 551 22.27 2.64 2.17
CA LEU A 551 21.95 1.49 3.02
C LEU A 551 22.45 1.68 4.46
N GLU A 552 23.60 2.26 4.67
CA GLU A 552 24.13 2.63 5.99
C GLU A 552 23.19 3.63 6.68
N LEU A 553 22.72 4.68 5.97
CA LEU A 553 21.75 5.62 6.51
C LEU A 553 20.41 4.92 6.83
N TYR A 554 19.95 4.01 5.98
CA TYR A 554 18.75 3.21 6.24
C TYR A 554 18.88 2.36 7.52
N GLN A 555 20.05 1.81 7.81
CA GLN A 555 20.30 1.02 9.03
C GLN A 555 20.23 1.86 10.32
N LEU A 556 20.29 3.19 10.24
CA LEU A 556 20.09 4.08 11.38
C LEU A 556 18.62 4.26 11.77
N PHE A 557 17.68 3.73 10.97
CA PHE A 557 16.25 3.79 11.30
C PHE A 557 15.98 3.08 12.64
N ARG A 558 15.28 3.77 13.51
CA ARG A 558 14.88 3.25 14.81
C ARG A 558 13.53 2.55 14.72
N ASP A 559 13.35 1.54 15.57
CA ASP A 559 12.04 0.95 15.79
C ASP A 559 11.12 2.01 16.44
N PRO A 560 10.00 2.40 15.82
CA PRO A 560 9.06 3.34 16.43
C PRO A 560 8.58 2.94 17.82
N HIS A 561 8.53 1.63 18.11
CA HIS A 561 8.11 1.10 19.41
C HIS A 561 9.21 1.17 20.49
N SER A 562 10.45 1.45 20.13
CA SER A 562 11.53 1.64 21.10
C SER A 562 11.47 3.00 21.84
N SER A 563 10.58 3.91 21.41
CA SER A 563 10.35 5.18 22.05
C SER A 563 9.43 5.05 23.26
N PHE A 564 9.83 5.53 24.43
CA PHE A 564 9.03 5.52 25.66
C PHE A 564 7.78 6.41 25.56
N ASP A 565 7.89 7.52 24.83
CA ASP A 565 6.79 8.44 24.59
C ASP A 565 6.21 8.21 23.18
N THR A 566 4.90 8.07 23.12
CA THR A 566 4.17 7.85 21.88
C THR A 566 4.21 9.06 20.94
N ALA A 567 4.29 10.27 21.49
CA ALA A 567 4.39 11.51 20.71
C ALA A 567 5.78 11.68 20.06
N SER A 568 6.81 11.05 20.61
CA SER A 568 8.19 11.08 20.10
C SER A 568 8.50 9.96 19.10
N ARG A 569 7.52 9.14 18.71
CA ARG A 569 7.70 8.08 17.71
C ARG A 569 7.97 8.67 16.34
N GLU A 570 9.07 8.24 15.75
CA GLU A 570 9.42 8.60 14.38
C GLU A 570 9.16 7.42 13.44
N TYR A 571 8.46 7.67 12.35
CA TYR A 571 8.20 6.69 11.29
C TYR A 571 9.06 7.04 10.10
N SER A 572 10.27 6.49 10.06
CA SER A 572 11.25 6.78 9.01
C SER A 572 11.04 5.89 7.80
N PHE A 573 11.14 6.51 6.62
CA PHE A 573 11.05 5.83 5.33
C PHE A 573 12.17 6.27 4.40
N MET A 574 12.68 5.31 3.64
CA MET A 574 13.47 5.55 2.44
C MET A 574 12.56 5.39 1.22
N THR A 575 12.59 6.32 0.28
CA THR A 575 11.83 6.23 -0.97
C THR A 575 12.74 6.25 -2.18
N ILE A 576 12.38 5.46 -3.19
CA ILE A 576 13.09 5.38 -4.48
C ILE A 576 12.06 5.40 -5.59
N GLY A 577 12.38 6.08 -6.68
CA GLY A 577 11.55 6.15 -7.88
C GLY A 577 11.13 7.58 -8.22
N PRO A 578 10.32 7.76 -9.27
CA PRO A 578 9.94 9.07 -9.78
C PRO A 578 8.79 9.70 -8.94
N VAL A 579 9.00 9.81 -7.63
CA VAL A 579 8.00 10.30 -6.68
C VAL A 579 8.34 11.66 -6.08
N SER A 580 9.52 12.21 -6.41
CA SER A 580 9.95 13.52 -5.90
C SER A 580 10.65 14.33 -6.99
N PRO A 581 10.42 15.64 -7.06
CA PRO A 581 11.22 16.53 -7.89
C PRO A 581 12.67 16.64 -7.40
N LEU A 582 12.99 16.07 -6.24
CA LEU A 582 14.34 16.04 -5.67
C LEU A 582 15.10 14.74 -5.97
N SER A 583 14.59 13.83 -6.83
CA SER A 583 15.23 12.55 -7.14
C SER A 583 15.14 12.21 -8.62
N PHE A 584 15.80 12.98 -9.47
CA PHE A 584 15.76 12.77 -10.93
C PHE A 584 16.50 11.51 -11.39
N ALA A 585 17.55 11.12 -10.69
CA ALA A 585 18.40 9.97 -11.03
C ALA A 585 18.03 8.69 -10.25
N GLY A 586 16.85 8.64 -9.61
CA GLY A 586 16.46 7.50 -8.76
C GLY A 586 17.31 7.37 -7.50
N THR A 587 17.91 8.45 -7.04
CA THR A 587 18.65 8.48 -5.76
C THR A 587 17.66 8.32 -4.61
N PRO A 588 17.94 7.44 -3.63
CA PRO A 588 17.10 7.29 -2.46
C PRO A 588 16.97 8.61 -1.71
N LEU A 589 15.74 8.91 -1.26
CA LEU A 589 15.45 10.02 -0.35
C LEU A 589 14.93 9.47 0.97
N PHE A 590 15.26 10.14 2.05
CA PHE A 590 14.94 9.71 3.41
C PHE A 590 14.04 10.75 4.08
N PHE A 591 12.98 10.29 4.73
CA PHE A 591 12.04 11.18 5.41
C PHE A 591 11.40 10.52 6.62
N ASN A 592 10.94 11.35 7.55
CA ASN A 592 10.08 10.96 8.66
C ASN A 592 8.64 11.29 8.30
N ALA A 593 7.80 10.27 8.18
CA ALA A 593 6.39 10.43 7.89
C ALA A 593 5.68 11.18 9.03
N PHE A 594 4.62 11.93 8.71
CA PHE A 594 3.84 12.60 9.73
C PHE A 594 3.26 11.60 10.72
N ASN A 595 3.39 11.90 11.99
CA ASN A 595 2.78 11.19 13.11
C ASN A 595 1.67 12.02 13.79
N ASN A 596 1.38 13.22 13.28
CA ASN A 596 0.37 14.15 13.76
C ASN A 596 -0.58 14.55 12.62
N PRO A 597 -1.93 14.32 12.75
CA PRO A 597 -2.91 14.68 11.73
C PRO A 597 -2.97 16.19 11.43
N GLU A 598 -2.74 17.04 12.42
CA GLU A 598 -2.77 18.49 12.25
C GLU A 598 -1.59 18.98 11.41
N GLU A 599 -0.39 18.43 11.64
CA GLU A 599 0.77 18.72 10.80
C GLU A 599 0.54 18.29 9.35
N PHE A 600 -0.03 17.10 9.16
CA PHE A 600 -0.39 16.63 7.82
C PHE A 600 -1.35 17.57 7.11
N ARG A 601 -2.42 18.03 7.80
CA ARG A 601 -3.39 18.98 7.24
C ARG A 601 -2.77 20.34 6.93
N LYS A 602 -1.93 20.84 7.83
CA LYS A 602 -1.23 22.12 7.65
C LYS A 602 -0.27 22.09 6.47
N ALA A 603 0.46 21.00 6.30
CA ALA A 603 1.38 20.82 5.20
C ALA A 603 0.65 20.66 3.84
N ASN A 604 -0.53 20.05 3.85
CA ASN A 604 -1.34 19.78 2.66
C ASN A 604 -2.69 20.52 2.76
N PRO A 605 -2.77 21.82 2.41
CA PRO A 605 -4.03 22.54 2.38
C PRO A 605 -4.88 21.97 1.23
N LEU A 606 -5.71 20.98 1.55
CA LEU A 606 -6.60 20.28 0.63
C LEU A 606 -7.80 21.20 0.34
N LYS A 607 -7.67 22.10 -0.65
CA LYS A 607 -8.76 22.99 -1.06
C LYS A 607 -9.65 22.28 -2.08
N SER A 608 -10.98 22.33 -1.86
CA SER A 608 -11.92 22.12 -2.96
C SER A 608 -11.78 23.29 -3.95
N LYS A 609 -11.83 23.04 -5.25
CA LYS A 609 -11.69 24.09 -6.29
C LYS A 609 -12.76 25.19 -6.23
N GLU A 610 -13.80 25.04 -5.43
CA GLU A 610 -14.87 26.02 -5.26
C GLU A 610 -14.59 27.11 -4.22
N GLY A 611 -13.51 27.02 -3.42
CA GLY A 611 -13.16 28.01 -2.40
C GLY A 611 -12.43 29.26 -2.89
N ILE A 612 -12.38 29.53 -4.21
CA ILE A 612 -11.71 30.72 -4.78
C ILE A 612 -12.71 31.86 -5.05
N LEU A 613 -14.03 31.65 -4.91
CA LEU A 613 -15.04 32.65 -5.25
C LEU A 613 -15.59 33.48 -4.09
N ASP A 614 -15.17 33.24 -2.84
CA ASP A 614 -15.67 34.00 -1.68
C ASP A 614 -14.58 34.80 -0.94
N GLN A 615 -13.65 35.40 -1.66
CA GLN A 615 -12.82 36.49 -1.13
C GLN A 615 -12.56 37.50 -2.24
N THR A 616 -13.58 38.24 -2.60
CA THR A 616 -13.47 39.58 -3.20
C THR A 616 -14.25 40.57 -2.37
#